data_fbaa428e4b1a4ba88fd48d6fbf9f804e
#
_entry.id   fbaa428e4b1a4ba88fd48d6fbf9f804e
#
_cell.length_a   1.000
_cell.length_b   1.000
_cell.length_c   1.000
_cell.angle_alpha   90.00
_cell.angle_beta   90.00
_cell.angle_gamma   90.00
#
_symmetry.space_group_name_H-M   'P 1'
#
loop_
_entity.id
_entity.type
_entity.pdbx_description
1 polymer ?
#
loop_
_entity_poly.entity_id
_entity_poly.type
_entity_poly.pdbx_seq_one_letter_code
_entity_poly.pdbx_strand_id
1 'polypeptide(L)'
;GLAAQVQRICEQVADRTRGSVAEYWRQATLGEAALILGQAPAAAHHYADAMALAKGRYGDLSTTRRQARLLAAHLPVDDAWLADVLRIPPVLVLTGNMIDREGRPVPRFPAGLESAVRQAMRDSLQAARPLAAYGSAACGADILGMEIVHELGGEIHVVLPFPPNEFRTASVDVAPGDWGARFDRLLEVASTVTIASDHRASGSVATFEYVNLLMTGLGQLRAELLDTTLLGLAVWDPEAGGAPGGSASVVEAWERRGIAVDKVHLSRLRTGTVVTDVAAVAASTPAADAAGAASHEIKALLFADAVGYSQLSEDQIPRYVNAFLGAVAALNRRTKHRFEHVETAGDGLYMVFANAIDAAHYALELSALAAGTDWVAQGLPPAFNLRIALHCGPVFCGQDPITGTSIYTGPHTSRAARIEPITPPGQVYASSAFAAVAAAGGADGIDMRYVGTIPLAKRSGTLALYNLQPAGLARQAVGSPPISTSDSSSTPSEPAKSA
;
A
#
# COMPACT_ATOMS: atom_id res chain seq x y z
N GLY A 1 9.67 12.42 -40.52
CA GLY A 1 10.38 11.74 -39.45
C GLY A 1 9.66 10.47 -38.99
N LEU A 2 10.20 9.75 -38.00
CA LEU A 2 9.69 8.47 -37.51
C LEU A 2 8.22 8.55 -37.04
N ALA A 3 7.83 9.59 -36.31
CA ALA A 3 6.45 9.78 -35.85
C ALA A 3 5.43 9.82 -37.00
N ALA A 4 5.72 10.53 -38.12
CA ALA A 4 4.86 10.55 -39.29
C ALA A 4 4.78 9.15 -40.01
N GLN A 5 5.83 8.36 -39.91
CA GLN A 5 5.81 6.97 -40.42
C GLN A 5 4.92 6.10 -39.53
N VAL A 6 5.00 6.24 -38.21
CA VAL A 6 4.16 5.53 -37.25
C VAL A 6 2.67 5.85 -37.48
N GLN A 7 2.31 7.14 -37.68
CA GLN A 7 0.93 7.51 -38.01
C GLN A 7 0.43 6.75 -39.24
N ARG A 8 1.17 6.77 -40.35
CA ARG A 8 0.77 6.04 -41.58
C ARG A 8 0.59 4.54 -41.36
N ILE A 9 1.48 3.91 -40.60
CA ILE A 9 1.35 2.48 -40.27
C ILE A 9 0.07 2.24 -39.46
N CYS A 10 -0.19 3.05 -38.44
CA CYS A 10 -1.40 2.95 -37.62
C CYS A 10 -2.68 3.14 -38.45
N GLU A 11 -2.68 4.04 -39.43
CA GLU A 11 -3.79 4.22 -40.35
C GLU A 11 -4.01 2.99 -41.24
N GLN A 12 -2.96 2.38 -41.77
CA GLN A 12 -3.02 1.18 -42.62
C GLN A 12 -3.61 -0.05 -41.92
N VAL A 13 -3.44 -0.15 -40.60
CA VAL A 13 -3.95 -1.28 -39.78
C VAL A 13 -5.29 -0.99 -39.10
N ALA A 14 -5.91 0.16 -39.37
CA ALA A 14 -7.11 0.60 -38.67
C ALA A 14 -8.26 -0.42 -38.74
N ASP A 15 -8.54 -0.96 -39.91
CA ASP A 15 -9.63 -1.93 -40.08
C ASP A 15 -9.34 -3.29 -39.41
N ARG A 16 -8.07 -3.66 -39.30
CA ARG A 16 -7.65 -4.92 -38.63
C ARG A 16 -7.74 -4.84 -37.09
N THR A 17 -7.68 -3.67 -36.55
CA THR A 17 -7.69 -3.45 -35.08
C THR A 17 -9.07 -3.14 -34.53
N ARG A 18 -10.03 -2.75 -35.39
CA ARG A 18 -11.38 -2.29 -35.01
C ARG A 18 -12.08 -3.27 -34.08
N GLY A 19 -12.58 -2.79 -32.95
CA GLY A 19 -13.30 -3.57 -31.93
C GLY A 19 -12.45 -4.49 -31.08
N SER A 20 -11.14 -4.49 -31.23
CA SER A 20 -10.19 -5.29 -30.45
C SER A 20 -9.42 -4.46 -29.42
N VAL A 21 -8.72 -5.13 -28.47
CA VAL A 21 -7.80 -4.47 -27.54
C VAL A 21 -6.68 -3.73 -28.29
N ALA A 22 -6.29 -4.21 -29.47
CA ALA A 22 -5.29 -3.55 -30.31
C ALA A 22 -5.73 -2.16 -30.79
N GLU A 23 -7.03 -1.89 -30.88
CA GLU A 23 -7.54 -0.57 -31.25
C GLU A 23 -7.21 0.49 -30.19
N TYR A 24 -7.30 0.15 -28.91
CA TYR A 24 -6.85 1.02 -27.83
C TYR A 24 -5.38 1.44 -28.01
N TRP A 25 -4.49 0.45 -28.19
CA TRP A 25 -3.06 0.72 -28.35
C TRP A 25 -2.75 1.50 -29.63
N ARG A 26 -3.51 1.26 -30.70
CA ARG A 26 -3.40 2.03 -31.94
C ARG A 26 -3.75 3.50 -31.70
N GLN A 27 -4.85 3.78 -31.01
CA GLN A 27 -5.24 5.16 -30.67
C GLN A 27 -4.22 5.82 -29.72
N ALA A 28 -3.74 5.14 -28.71
CA ALA A 28 -2.68 5.62 -27.82
C ALA A 28 -1.41 5.99 -28.61
N THR A 29 -0.97 5.12 -29.53
CA THR A 29 0.21 5.34 -30.39
C THR A 29 0.00 6.50 -31.36
N LEU A 30 -1.20 6.67 -31.91
CA LEU A 30 -1.54 7.84 -32.74
C LEU A 30 -1.49 9.13 -31.94
N GLY A 31 -1.98 9.12 -30.69
CA GLY A 31 -1.89 10.25 -29.75
C GLY A 31 -0.44 10.65 -29.49
N GLU A 32 0.43 9.68 -29.19
CA GLU A 32 1.87 9.90 -28.99
C GLU A 32 2.55 10.47 -30.24
N ALA A 33 2.28 9.89 -31.40
CA ALA A 33 2.85 10.36 -32.66
C ALA A 33 2.39 11.80 -33.00
N ALA A 34 1.12 12.11 -32.79
CA ALA A 34 0.59 13.47 -32.97
C ALA A 34 1.23 14.45 -31.99
N LEU A 35 1.46 14.04 -30.72
CA LEU A 35 2.13 14.85 -29.71
C LEU A 35 3.56 15.21 -30.16
N ILE A 36 4.34 14.23 -30.63
CA ILE A 36 5.71 14.42 -31.14
C ILE A 36 5.73 15.36 -32.36
N LEU A 37 4.68 15.35 -33.17
CA LEU A 37 4.56 16.23 -34.35
C LEU A 37 4.02 17.62 -34.03
N GLY A 38 3.76 17.95 -32.73
CA GLY A 38 3.19 19.24 -32.31
C GLY A 38 1.71 19.40 -32.68
N GLN A 39 1.00 18.32 -32.94
CA GLN A 39 -0.41 18.31 -33.34
C GLN A 39 -1.33 18.09 -32.13
N ALA A 40 -1.28 19.01 -31.15
CA ALA A 40 -2.00 18.86 -29.87
C ALA A 40 -3.52 18.55 -30.01
N PRO A 41 -4.29 19.17 -30.91
CA PRO A 41 -5.70 18.81 -31.09
C PRO A 41 -5.92 17.37 -31.57
N ALA A 42 -5.06 16.88 -32.49
CA ALA A 42 -5.12 15.50 -32.96
C ALA A 42 -4.71 14.52 -31.86
N ALA A 43 -3.69 14.84 -31.07
CA ALA A 43 -3.29 14.06 -29.92
C ALA A 43 -4.44 13.94 -28.89
N ALA A 44 -5.10 15.06 -28.55
CA ALA A 44 -6.26 15.05 -27.66
C ALA A 44 -7.40 14.14 -28.16
N HIS A 45 -7.70 14.22 -29.46
CA HIS A 45 -8.73 13.35 -30.07
C HIS A 45 -8.39 11.87 -29.95
N HIS A 46 -7.18 11.47 -30.32
CA HIS A 46 -6.74 10.08 -30.23
C HIS A 46 -6.68 9.57 -28.78
N TYR A 47 -6.25 10.39 -27.83
CA TYR A 47 -6.27 10.02 -26.41
C TYR A 47 -7.71 9.88 -25.87
N ALA A 48 -8.64 10.74 -26.30
CA ALA A 48 -10.05 10.61 -25.95
C ALA A 48 -10.66 9.32 -26.47
N ASP A 49 -10.33 8.92 -27.71
CA ASP A 49 -10.73 7.64 -28.28
C ASP A 49 -10.12 6.47 -27.50
N ALA A 50 -8.84 6.55 -27.14
CA ALA A 50 -8.18 5.53 -26.31
C ALA A 50 -8.87 5.41 -24.94
N MET A 51 -9.20 6.51 -24.27
CA MET A 51 -9.95 6.49 -23.01
C MET A 51 -11.32 5.82 -23.15
N ALA A 52 -12.07 6.13 -24.21
CA ALA A 52 -13.37 5.51 -24.46
C ALA A 52 -13.25 3.99 -24.69
N LEU A 53 -12.17 3.54 -25.33
CA LEU A 53 -11.88 2.13 -25.57
C LEU A 53 -11.33 1.39 -24.35
N ALA A 54 -10.75 2.09 -23.40
CA ALA A 54 -10.15 1.48 -22.21
C ALA A 54 -11.17 0.78 -21.31
N LYS A 55 -12.40 1.32 -21.20
CA LYS A 55 -13.52 0.70 -20.45
C LYS A 55 -13.12 0.21 -19.04
N GLY A 56 -12.47 1.06 -18.26
CA GLY A 56 -12.01 0.71 -16.89
C GLY A 56 -10.65 -0.01 -16.81
N ARG A 57 -9.95 -0.24 -17.91
CA ARG A 57 -8.58 -0.77 -17.92
C ARG A 57 -7.56 0.31 -17.52
N TYR A 58 -7.63 0.73 -16.27
CA TYR A 58 -6.84 1.86 -15.76
C TYR A 58 -5.32 1.60 -15.78
N GLY A 59 -4.88 0.34 -15.77
CA GLY A 59 -3.47 -0.03 -15.94
C GLY A 59 -2.93 0.37 -17.33
N ASP A 60 -3.72 0.14 -18.38
CA ASP A 60 -3.35 0.54 -19.74
C ASP A 60 -3.32 2.07 -19.87
N LEU A 61 -4.33 2.76 -19.31
CA LEU A 61 -4.37 4.22 -19.27
C LEU A 61 -3.19 4.83 -18.52
N SER A 62 -2.80 4.27 -17.38
CA SER A 62 -1.65 4.75 -16.61
C SER A 62 -0.35 4.59 -17.39
N THR A 63 -0.20 3.50 -18.14
CA THR A 63 0.95 3.26 -19.02
C THR A 63 1.01 4.32 -20.12
N THR A 64 -0.12 4.55 -20.82
CA THR A 64 -0.23 5.58 -21.86
C THR A 64 0.08 6.98 -21.30
N ARG A 65 -0.48 7.32 -20.14
CA ARG A 65 -0.25 8.62 -19.50
C ARG A 65 1.20 8.84 -19.09
N ARG A 66 1.86 7.82 -18.53
CA ARG A 66 3.30 7.88 -18.20
C ARG A 66 4.15 8.08 -19.43
N GLN A 67 3.84 7.35 -20.51
CA GLN A 67 4.54 7.52 -21.78
C GLN A 67 4.35 8.93 -22.35
N ALA A 68 3.12 9.45 -22.34
CA ALA A 68 2.82 10.79 -22.79
C ALA A 68 3.56 11.86 -21.95
N ARG A 69 3.67 11.68 -20.63
CA ARG A 69 4.48 12.57 -19.75
C ARG A 69 5.97 12.53 -20.05
N LEU A 70 6.53 11.35 -20.36
CA LEU A 70 7.92 11.24 -20.78
C LEU A 70 8.18 12.03 -22.06
N LEU A 71 7.24 12.00 -23.01
CA LEU A 71 7.31 12.81 -24.24
C LEU A 71 7.15 14.30 -23.93
N ALA A 72 6.18 14.68 -23.10
CA ALA A 72 5.90 16.07 -22.73
C ALA A 72 7.10 16.74 -22.03
N ALA A 73 7.90 16.00 -21.27
CA ALA A 73 9.12 16.53 -20.65
C ALA A 73 10.14 17.09 -21.68
N HIS A 74 10.00 16.73 -22.96
CA HIS A 74 10.86 17.18 -24.07
C HIS A 74 10.12 17.98 -25.13
N LEU A 75 8.84 18.27 -24.92
CA LEU A 75 7.97 18.97 -25.86
C LEU A 75 7.32 20.18 -25.17
N PRO A 76 6.90 21.22 -25.90
CA PRO A 76 6.19 22.36 -25.33
C PRO A 76 4.72 21.98 -25.00
N VAL A 77 4.52 21.05 -24.08
CA VAL A 77 3.22 20.55 -23.65
C VAL A 77 3.11 20.66 -22.15
N ASP A 78 2.01 21.22 -21.67
CA ASP A 78 1.72 21.37 -20.25
C ASP A 78 1.25 20.04 -19.65
N ASP A 79 1.78 19.67 -18.47
CA ASP A 79 1.39 18.49 -17.72
C ASP A 79 -0.09 18.57 -17.26
N ALA A 80 -0.60 19.77 -16.98
CA ALA A 80 -2.01 19.98 -16.67
C ALA A 80 -2.93 19.63 -17.85
N TRP A 81 -2.53 19.95 -19.08
CA TRP A 81 -3.25 19.54 -20.27
C TRP A 81 -3.30 18.01 -20.42
N LEU A 82 -2.18 17.33 -20.20
CA LEU A 82 -2.13 15.87 -20.22
C LEU A 82 -3.02 15.25 -19.13
N ALA A 83 -3.05 15.85 -17.95
CA ALA A 83 -3.88 15.37 -16.84
C ALA A 83 -5.37 15.47 -17.15
N ASP A 84 -5.77 16.47 -17.93
CA ASP A 84 -7.16 16.67 -18.37
C ASP A 84 -7.54 15.70 -19.50
N VAL A 85 -6.68 15.58 -20.51
CA VAL A 85 -6.92 14.74 -21.71
C VAL A 85 -6.86 13.24 -21.38
N LEU A 86 -5.95 12.81 -20.47
CA LEU A 86 -5.81 11.43 -20.03
C LEU A 86 -6.21 11.31 -18.54
N ARG A 87 -7.44 11.70 -18.23
CA ARG A 87 -7.94 11.73 -16.87
C ARG A 87 -8.15 10.31 -16.31
N ILE A 88 -7.44 9.97 -15.25
CA ILE A 88 -7.66 8.75 -14.47
C ILE A 88 -8.39 9.14 -13.18
N PRO A 89 -9.54 8.53 -12.85
CA PRO A 89 -10.26 8.84 -11.63
C PRO A 89 -9.41 8.59 -10.38
N PRO A 90 -9.68 9.30 -9.25
CA PRO A 90 -8.90 9.14 -8.03
C PRO A 90 -9.16 7.78 -7.36
N VAL A 91 -8.23 7.39 -6.49
CA VAL A 91 -8.44 6.37 -5.47
C VAL A 91 -8.97 7.05 -4.21
N LEU A 92 -9.94 6.42 -3.54
CA LEU A 92 -10.59 6.94 -2.35
C LEU A 92 -10.13 6.18 -1.11
N VAL A 93 -9.93 6.91 -0.01
CA VAL A 93 -9.84 6.35 1.35
C VAL A 93 -10.98 6.93 2.19
N LEU A 94 -11.61 6.08 3.00
CA LEU A 94 -12.80 6.42 3.78
C LEU A 94 -12.47 6.45 5.28
N THR A 95 -13.02 7.42 5.99
CA THR A 95 -13.11 7.41 7.45
C THR A 95 -14.36 8.11 7.89
N GLY A 96 -14.92 7.70 9.03
CA GLY A 96 -16.08 8.40 9.55
C GLY A 96 -16.68 7.78 10.80
N ASN A 97 -17.71 8.43 11.32
CA ASN A 97 -18.40 7.94 12.48
C ASN A 97 -19.27 6.72 12.15
N MET A 98 -19.25 5.75 13.06
CA MET A 98 -20.27 4.70 13.08
C MET A 98 -21.63 5.29 13.46
N ILE A 99 -22.71 4.63 13.03
CA ILE A 99 -24.06 4.87 13.55
C ILE A 99 -24.05 4.70 15.07
N ASP A 100 -24.77 5.57 15.76
CA ASP A 100 -24.86 5.54 17.21
C ASP A 100 -25.57 4.28 17.71
N ARG A 101 -25.04 3.68 18.77
CA ARG A 101 -25.74 2.66 19.55
C ARG A 101 -26.94 3.25 20.25
N GLU A 102 -27.97 2.44 20.51
CA GLU A 102 -29.10 2.87 21.33
C GLU A 102 -28.63 3.41 22.69
N GLY A 103 -29.23 4.51 23.12
CA GLY A 103 -28.95 5.12 24.42
C GLY A 103 -27.60 5.84 24.52
N ARG A 104 -26.93 6.16 23.40
CA ARG A 104 -25.68 6.94 23.45
C ARG A 104 -25.95 8.34 24.04
N PRO A 105 -25.26 8.73 25.14
CA PRO A 105 -25.52 10.00 25.84
C PRO A 105 -25.32 11.25 24.98
N VAL A 106 -24.26 11.25 24.13
CA VAL A 106 -23.96 12.34 23.20
C VAL A 106 -23.99 11.78 21.79
N PRO A 107 -25.06 12.03 21.04
CA PRO A 107 -25.17 11.51 19.66
C PRO A 107 -24.09 12.08 18.75
N ARG A 108 -23.43 11.20 17.98
CA ARG A 108 -22.48 11.58 16.94
C ARG A 108 -23.07 11.39 15.56
N PHE A 109 -23.61 10.19 15.27
CA PHE A 109 -24.28 9.85 14.04
C PHE A 109 -25.60 9.09 14.34
N PRO A 110 -26.68 9.79 14.73
CA PRO A 110 -27.98 9.18 14.93
C PRO A 110 -28.50 8.50 13.67
N ALA A 111 -29.22 7.38 13.82
CA ALA A 111 -29.78 6.62 12.70
C ALA A 111 -30.70 7.46 11.78
N GLY A 112 -31.40 8.45 12.32
CA GLY A 112 -32.23 9.37 11.54
C GLY A 112 -31.44 10.24 10.52
N LEU A 113 -30.12 10.35 10.63
CA LEU A 113 -29.30 11.08 9.68
C LEU A 113 -28.77 10.21 8.53
N GLU A 114 -28.98 8.90 8.53
CA GLU A 114 -28.43 7.99 7.52
C GLU A 114 -28.71 8.46 6.09
N SER A 115 -29.96 8.77 5.77
CA SER A 115 -30.36 9.20 4.43
C SER A 115 -29.70 10.53 4.01
N ALA A 116 -29.60 11.49 4.93
CA ALA A 116 -28.98 12.79 4.66
C ALA A 116 -27.47 12.65 4.46
N VAL A 117 -26.80 11.83 5.28
CA VAL A 117 -25.38 11.51 5.15
C VAL A 117 -25.12 10.78 3.84
N ARG A 118 -25.91 9.75 3.51
CA ARG A 118 -25.81 9.03 2.25
C ARG A 118 -25.92 9.96 1.04
N GLN A 119 -26.85 10.91 1.08
CA GLN A 119 -27.02 11.88 -0.01
C GLN A 119 -25.82 12.81 -0.13
N ALA A 120 -25.34 13.39 0.97
CA ALA A 120 -24.16 14.26 0.96
C ALA A 120 -22.90 13.55 0.48
N MET A 121 -22.68 12.29 0.90
CA MET A 121 -21.60 11.46 0.39
C MET A 121 -21.76 11.16 -1.10
N ARG A 122 -22.99 10.87 -1.55
CA ARG A 122 -23.27 10.61 -2.98
C ARG A 122 -22.94 11.82 -3.84
N ASP A 123 -23.31 13.02 -3.41
CA ASP A 123 -23.05 14.25 -4.16
C ASP A 123 -21.54 14.47 -4.34
N SER A 124 -20.75 14.28 -3.27
CA SER A 124 -19.29 14.35 -3.34
C SER A 124 -18.71 13.26 -4.25
N LEU A 125 -19.11 12.01 -4.06
CA LEU A 125 -18.56 10.87 -4.81
C LEU A 125 -18.99 10.86 -6.28
N GLN A 126 -20.15 11.41 -6.61
CA GLN A 126 -20.62 11.54 -7.99
C GLN A 126 -19.76 12.51 -8.81
N ALA A 127 -19.25 13.57 -8.17
CA ALA A 127 -18.32 14.50 -8.77
C ALA A 127 -16.92 13.89 -8.97
N ALA A 128 -16.41 13.17 -7.97
CA ALA A 128 -15.07 12.56 -7.98
C ALA A 128 -15.01 11.27 -8.84
N ARG A 129 -16.06 10.45 -8.83
CA ARG A 129 -16.17 9.12 -9.48
C ARG A 129 -14.94 8.26 -9.22
N PRO A 130 -14.61 7.95 -7.96
CA PRO A 130 -13.39 7.22 -7.64
C PRO A 130 -13.37 5.85 -8.30
N LEU A 131 -12.21 5.44 -8.83
CA LEU A 131 -12.05 4.13 -9.46
C LEU A 131 -11.99 2.98 -8.45
N ALA A 132 -11.59 3.29 -7.21
CA ALA A 132 -11.48 2.33 -6.12
C ALA A 132 -11.64 3.04 -4.77
N ALA A 133 -12.15 2.33 -3.76
CA ALA A 133 -12.24 2.79 -2.38
C ALA A 133 -11.63 1.80 -1.40
N TYR A 134 -10.92 2.31 -0.39
CA TYR A 134 -10.38 1.56 0.74
C TYR A 134 -11.07 2.01 2.04
N GLY A 135 -11.57 1.06 2.82
CA GLY A 135 -12.26 1.32 4.10
C GLY A 135 -12.40 0.07 4.96
N SER A 136 -12.82 0.24 6.21
CA SER A 136 -12.99 -0.88 7.15
C SER A 136 -14.38 -1.52 7.11
N ALA A 137 -15.36 -0.93 6.44
CA ALA A 137 -16.74 -1.37 6.40
C ALA A 137 -17.43 -1.44 7.80
N ALA A 138 -17.11 -0.52 8.72
CA ALA A 138 -17.85 -0.34 9.97
C ALA A 138 -19.26 0.21 9.69
N CYS A 139 -20.23 -0.06 10.58
CA CYS A 139 -21.59 0.44 10.41
C CYS A 139 -21.64 1.97 10.40
N GLY A 140 -22.31 2.55 9.42
CA GLY A 140 -22.37 4.00 9.20
C GLY A 140 -21.54 4.47 8.01
N ALA A 141 -20.64 5.42 8.21
CA ALA A 141 -19.93 6.11 7.13
C ALA A 141 -19.19 5.17 6.16
N ASP A 142 -18.49 4.16 6.69
CA ASP A 142 -17.70 3.26 5.85
C ASP A 142 -18.57 2.43 4.91
N ILE A 143 -19.60 1.75 5.46
CA ILE A 143 -20.54 0.96 4.65
C ILE A 143 -21.25 1.85 3.62
N LEU A 144 -21.77 3.02 4.03
CA LEU A 144 -22.44 3.94 3.11
C LEU A 144 -21.53 4.37 1.96
N GLY A 145 -20.29 4.74 2.26
CA GLY A 145 -19.33 5.18 1.25
C GLY A 145 -18.95 4.08 0.26
N MET A 146 -18.71 2.87 0.78
CA MET A 146 -18.38 1.72 -0.05
C MET A 146 -19.53 1.31 -0.97
N GLU A 147 -20.78 1.29 -0.45
CA GLU A 147 -21.95 1.02 -1.27
C GLU A 147 -22.09 2.03 -2.42
N ILE A 148 -21.91 3.34 -2.14
CA ILE A 148 -22.00 4.37 -3.16
C ILE A 148 -20.91 4.20 -4.22
N VAL A 149 -19.67 3.91 -3.83
CA VAL A 149 -18.57 3.67 -4.77
C VAL A 149 -18.87 2.46 -5.65
N HIS A 150 -19.38 1.37 -5.07
CA HIS A 150 -19.77 0.19 -5.82
C HIS A 150 -20.91 0.51 -6.81
N GLU A 151 -21.94 1.24 -6.40
CA GLU A 151 -23.04 1.69 -7.26
C GLU A 151 -22.57 2.57 -8.43
N LEU A 152 -21.48 3.34 -8.23
CA LEU A 152 -20.83 4.16 -9.25
C LEU A 152 -19.86 3.36 -10.16
N GLY A 153 -19.70 2.05 -9.92
CA GLY A 153 -18.85 1.13 -10.69
C GLY A 153 -17.38 1.11 -10.27
N GLY A 154 -17.04 1.68 -9.10
CA GLY A 154 -15.70 1.61 -8.53
C GLY A 154 -15.42 0.29 -7.82
N GLU A 155 -14.14 -0.08 -7.73
CA GLU A 155 -13.67 -1.25 -6.96
C GLU A 155 -13.77 -0.99 -5.45
N ILE A 156 -14.02 -2.04 -4.67
CA ILE A 156 -14.06 -1.95 -3.20
C ILE A 156 -12.95 -2.82 -2.61
N HIS A 157 -12.18 -2.25 -1.71
CA HIS A 157 -11.11 -2.91 -0.96
C HIS A 157 -11.38 -2.77 0.53
N VAL A 158 -11.75 -3.87 1.18
CA VAL A 158 -12.06 -3.89 2.62
C VAL A 158 -10.79 -4.22 3.40
N VAL A 159 -10.47 -3.39 4.42
CA VAL A 159 -9.31 -3.60 5.30
C VAL A 159 -9.80 -3.72 6.74
N LEU A 160 -9.79 -4.93 7.27
CA LEU A 160 -10.29 -5.24 8.62
C LEU A 160 -9.16 -5.31 9.64
N PRO A 161 -9.35 -4.80 10.86
CA PRO A 161 -8.36 -4.90 11.95
C PRO A 161 -8.10 -6.35 12.38
N PHE A 162 -9.12 -7.20 12.34
CA PHE A 162 -9.11 -8.61 12.76
C PHE A 162 -10.22 -9.37 11.99
N PRO A 163 -10.37 -10.69 12.17
CA PRO A 163 -11.28 -11.51 11.36
C PRO A 163 -12.71 -10.97 11.29
N PRO A 164 -13.43 -11.18 10.16
CA PRO A 164 -14.75 -10.58 9.89
C PRO A 164 -15.79 -10.82 10.98
N ASN A 165 -15.85 -12.03 11.57
CA ASN A 165 -16.77 -12.38 12.63
C ASN A 165 -16.56 -11.55 13.91
N GLU A 166 -15.31 -11.35 14.29
CA GLU A 166 -14.96 -10.51 15.44
C GLU A 166 -15.20 -9.03 15.15
N PHE A 167 -14.88 -8.57 13.94
CA PHE A 167 -15.13 -7.20 13.51
C PHE A 167 -16.63 -6.89 13.43
N ARG A 168 -17.43 -7.80 12.91
CA ARG A 168 -18.87 -7.68 12.84
C ARG A 168 -19.46 -7.40 14.23
N THR A 169 -19.08 -8.20 15.22
CA THR A 169 -19.53 -8.01 16.62
C THR A 169 -19.07 -6.68 17.21
N ALA A 170 -17.85 -6.23 16.87
CA ALA A 170 -17.24 -5.05 17.47
C ALA A 170 -17.70 -3.71 16.85
N SER A 171 -17.97 -3.70 15.54
CA SER A 171 -18.10 -2.46 14.75
C SER A 171 -19.21 -2.47 13.70
N VAL A 172 -20.01 -3.55 13.59
CA VAL A 172 -21.09 -3.65 12.61
C VAL A 172 -22.43 -3.85 13.29
N ASP A 173 -22.62 -4.96 14.04
CA ASP A 173 -23.87 -5.32 14.72
C ASP A 173 -24.07 -4.53 16.05
N VAL A 174 -23.49 -3.34 16.13
CA VAL A 174 -23.52 -2.50 17.34
C VAL A 174 -24.64 -1.48 17.35
N ALA A 175 -25.30 -1.28 16.24
CA ALA A 175 -26.39 -0.33 16.04
C ALA A 175 -27.61 -1.04 15.41
N PRO A 176 -28.85 -0.50 15.62
CA PRO A 176 -30.05 -1.05 15.01
C PRO A 176 -30.01 -0.88 13.47
N GLY A 177 -30.62 -1.83 12.77
CA GLY A 177 -30.71 -1.84 11.31
C GLY A 177 -30.15 -3.11 10.69
N ASP A 178 -30.00 -3.11 9.37
CA ASP A 178 -29.52 -4.26 8.56
C ASP A 178 -28.00 -4.24 8.29
N TRP A 179 -27.24 -3.56 9.14
CA TRP A 179 -25.79 -3.33 8.94
C TRP A 179 -25.01 -4.62 8.73
N GLY A 180 -25.35 -5.69 9.48
CA GLY A 180 -24.73 -6.99 9.31
C GLY A 180 -24.92 -7.57 7.90
N ALA A 181 -26.14 -7.52 7.36
CA ALA A 181 -26.41 -7.99 6.00
C ALA A 181 -25.75 -7.12 4.93
N ARG A 182 -25.63 -5.82 5.16
CA ARG A 182 -24.91 -4.89 4.26
C ARG A 182 -23.41 -5.15 4.28
N PHE A 183 -22.83 -5.38 5.46
CA PHE A 183 -21.43 -5.79 5.62
C PHE A 183 -21.13 -7.09 4.85
N ASP A 184 -21.98 -8.11 5.02
CA ASP A 184 -21.78 -9.40 4.34
C ASP A 184 -21.81 -9.21 2.80
N ARG A 185 -22.78 -8.43 2.28
CA ARG A 185 -22.83 -8.09 0.84
C ARG A 185 -21.57 -7.35 0.36
N LEU A 186 -21.03 -6.41 1.17
CA LEU A 186 -19.79 -5.72 0.80
C LEU A 186 -18.61 -6.66 0.75
N LEU A 187 -18.51 -7.64 1.66
CA LEU A 187 -17.45 -8.65 1.61
C LEU A 187 -17.55 -9.54 0.36
N GLU A 188 -18.76 -9.86 -0.09
CA GLU A 188 -19.01 -10.67 -1.30
C GLU A 188 -18.58 -9.94 -2.58
N VAL A 189 -18.79 -8.62 -2.66
CA VAL A 189 -18.46 -7.83 -3.86
C VAL A 189 -17.11 -7.16 -3.79
N ALA A 190 -16.42 -7.23 -2.66
CA ALA A 190 -15.10 -6.62 -2.49
C ALA A 190 -14.05 -7.26 -3.42
N SER A 191 -13.30 -6.43 -4.12
CA SER A 191 -12.17 -6.86 -4.94
C SER A 191 -11.07 -7.50 -4.09
N THR A 192 -10.89 -6.99 -2.86
CA THR A 192 -9.98 -7.59 -1.86
C THR A 192 -10.52 -7.40 -0.45
N VAL A 193 -10.26 -8.39 0.41
CA VAL A 193 -10.45 -8.29 1.86
C VAL A 193 -9.09 -8.54 2.52
N THR A 194 -8.56 -7.52 3.18
CA THR A 194 -7.28 -7.57 3.89
C THR A 194 -7.54 -7.62 5.39
N ILE A 195 -6.99 -8.62 6.08
CA ILE A 195 -7.08 -8.76 7.53
C ILE A 195 -5.73 -8.35 8.12
N ALA A 196 -5.72 -7.30 8.94
CA ALA A 196 -4.49 -6.71 9.48
C ALA A 196 -3.85 -7.58 10.56
N SER A 197 -4.64 -8.21 11.43
CA SER A 197 -4.18 -9.09 12.51
C SER A 197 -5.04 -10.34 12.60
N ASP A 198 -4.43 -11.47 12.97
CA ASP A 198 -5.12 -12.77 13.03
C ASP A 198 -6.14 -12.86 14.18
N HIS A 199 -5.99 -11.99 15.21
CA HIS A 199 -6.87 -11.92 16.37
C HIS A 199 -7.01 -10.50 16.90
N ARG A 200 -8.12 -10.25 17.60
CA ARG A 200 -8.35 -9.00 18.30
C ARG A 200 -7.49 -8.96 19.58
N ALA A 201 -6.53 -8.05 19.65
CA ALA A 201 -5.83 -7.76 20.90
C ALA A 201 -6.76 -6.99 21.85
N SER A 202 -6.97 -7.50 23.05
CA SER A 202 -7.83 -6.86 24.04
C SER A 202 -7.30 -5.46 24.42
N GLY A 203 -8.14 -4.43 24.28
CA GLY A 203 -7.82 -3.06 24.68
C GLY A 203 -6.83 -2.28 23.80
N SER A 204 -6.32 -2.86 22.72
CA SER A 204 -5.32 -2.21 21.88
C SER A 204 -5.92 -1.21 20.90
N VAL A 205 -5.63 0.07 21.09
CA VAL A 205 -5.88 1.16 20.13
C VAL A 205 -4.99 0.98 18.88
N ALA A 206 -3.79 0.44 19.07
CA ALA A 206 -2.77 0.25 18.02
C ALA A 206 -3.30 -0.54 16.80
N THR A 207 -4.22 -1.50 17.00
CA THR A 207 -4.78 -2.27 15.88
C THR A 207 -5.62 -1.40 14.94
N PHE A 208 -6.42 -0.47 15.47
CA PHE A 208 -7.21 0.46 14.65
C PHE A 208 -6.34 1.52 13.99
N GLU A 209 -5.34 2.04 14.68
CA GLU A 209 -4.34 2.95 14.10
C GLU A 209 -3.60 2.26 12.95
N TYR A 210 -3.22 1.01 13.12
CA TYR A 210 -2.56 0.21 12.10
C TYR A 210 -3.44 0.02 10.85
N VAL A 211 -4.73 -0.26 11.01
CA VAL A 211 -5.67 -0.35 9.88
C VAL A 211 -5.79 0.97 9.14
N ASN A 212 -5.87 2.10 9.85
CA ASN A 212 -5.91 3.42 9.23
C ASN A 212 -4.64 3.69 8.39
N LEU A 213 -3.47 3.31 8.89
CA LEU A 213 -2.22 3.39 8.13
C LEU A 213 -2.22 2.47 6.91
N LEU A 214 -2.71 1.22 7.07
CA LEU A 214 -2.82 0.27 5.96
C LEU A 214 -3.77 0.78 4.86
N MET A 215 -4.97 1.24 5.22
CA MET A 215 -5.93 1.78 4.25
C MET A 215 -5.35 2.94 3.47
N THR A 216 -4.78 3.92 4.18
CA THR A 216 -4.16 5.10 3.57
C THR A 216 -3.02 4.69 2.65
N GLY A 217 -2.13 3.83 3.10
CA GLY A 217 -0.96 3.42 2.34
C GLY A 217 -1.29 2.51 1.15
N LEU A 218 -2.23 1.58 1.29
CA LEU A 218 -2.69 0.75 0.16
C LEU A 218 -3.36 1.62 -0.91
N GLY A 219 -4.17 2.60 -0.49
CA GLY A 219 -4.75 3.60 -1.38
C GLY A 219 -3.68 4.43 -2.09
N GLN A 220 -2.65 4.87 -1.36
CA GLN A 220 -1.52 5.64 -1.91
C GLN A 220 -0.73 4.82 -2.95
N LEU A 221 -0.34 3.58 -2.62
CA LEU A 221 0.35 2.68 -3.54
C LEU A 221 -0.48 2.41 -4.80
N ARG A 222 -1.81 2.26 -4.67
CA ARG A 222 -2.70 2.08 -5.81
C ARG A 222 -2.77 3.33 -6.68
N ALA A 223 -2.86 4.52 -6.07
CA ALA A 223 -2.87 5.80 -6.77
C ALA A 223 -1.56 6.02 -7.54
N GLU A 224 -0.41 5.76 -6.92
CA GLU A 224 0.91 5.83 -7.54
C GLU A 224 1.06 4.84 -8.69
N LEU A 225 0.62 3.59 -8.49
CA LEU A 225 0.63 2.56 -9.52
C LEU A 225 -0.19 2.97 -10.76
N LEU A 226 -1.31 3.63 -10.55
CA LEU A 226 -2.22 4.05 -11.62
C LEU A 226 -1.96 5.48 -12.11
N ASP A 227 -0.91 6.14 -11.60
CA ASP A 227 -0.58 7.53 -11.94
C ASP A 227 -1.75 8.49 -11.72
N THR A 228 -2.46 8.34 -10.59
CA THR A 228 -3.60 9.17 -10.20
C THR A 228 -3.45 9.71 -8.77
N THR A 229 -4.44 10.42 -8.28
CA THR A 229 -4.43 11.02 -6.95
C THR A 229 -5.17 10.17 -5.92
N LEU A 230 -4.77 10.31 -4.65
CA LEU A 230 -5.51 9.82 -3.50
C LEU A 230 -6.44 10.92 -2.98
N LEU A 231 -7.71 10.58 -2.74
CA LEU A 231 -8.73 11.44 -2.15
C LEU A 231 -9.21 10.85 -0.84
N GLY A 232 -9.34 11.65 0.20
CA GLY A 232 -9.99 11.29 1.46
C GLY A 232 -11.45 11.70 1.47
N LEU A 233 -12.34 10.86 2.00
CA LEU A 233 -13.70 11.26 2.37
C LEU A 233 -13.90 10.98 3.85
N ALA A 234 -14.25 12.03 4.61
CA ALA A 234 -14.43 11.96 6.04
C ALA A 234 -15.85 12.38 6.44
N VAL A 235 -16.54 11.52 7.22
CA VAL A 235 -17.87 11.81 7.78
C VAL A 235 -17.74 11.96 9.27
N TRP A 236 -17.63 13.21 9.74
CA TRP A 236 -17.41 13.47 11.18
C TRP A 236 -17.65 14.96 11.52
N ASP A 237 -17.67 15.27 12.81
CA ASP A 237 -17.70 16.64 13.30
C ASP A 237 -16.37 16.98 14.00
N PRO A 238 -15.68 18.09 13.62
CA PRO A 238 -14.44 18.52 14.24
C PRO A 238 -14.58 18.82 15.73
N GLU A 239 -15.75 19.31 16.15
CA GLU A 239 -16.05 19.70 17.53
C GLU A 239 -16.28 18.50 18.46
N ALA A 240 -16.50 17.30 17.91
CA ALA A 240 -16.85 16.12 18.71
C ALA A 240 -15.69 15.48 19.48
N GLY A 241 -14.47 16.04 19.40
CA GLY A 241 -13.26 15.47 19.98
C GLY A 241 -12.93 14.10 19.39
N GLY A 242 -11.69 13.70 19.32
CA GLY A 242 -11.25 12.41 18.76
C GLY A 242 -10.42 11.62 19.76
N ALA A 243 -10.71 10.33 19.94
CA ALA A 243 -9.75 9.42 20.56
C ALA A 243 -8.59 9.17 19.59
N PRO A 244 -7.38 8.82 20.06
CA PRO A 244 -6.30 8.34 19.21
C PRO A 244 -6.79 7.21 18.31
N GLY A 245 -6.42 7.25 17.01
CA GLY A 245 -6.90 6.29 16.00
C GLY A 245 -8.32 6.52 15.46
N GLY A 246 -9.02 7.56 15.91
CA GLY A 246 -10.34 7.95 15.40
C GLY A 246 -10.25 8.83 14.15
N SER A 247 -11.42 9.13 13.53
CA SER A 247 -11.51 9.87 12.27
C SER A 247 -10.81 11.23 12.29
N ALA A 248 -10.80 11.94 13.42
CA ALA A 248 -10.11 13.23 13.55
C ALA A 248 -8.60 13.12 13.33
N SER A 249 -7.94 12.15 13.98
CA SER A 249 -6.49 11.93 13.83
C SER A 249 -6.13 11.47 12.41
N VAL A 250 -7.00 10.72 11.77
CA VAL A 250 -6.82 10.28 10.38
C VAL A 250 -6.90 11.46 9.42
N VAL A 251 -7.92 12.30 9.55
CA VAL A 251 -8.09 13.51 8.70
C VAL A 251 -6.91 14.45 8.86
N GLU A 252 -6.48 14.70 10.10
CA GLU A 252 -5.31 15.54 10.36
C GLU A 252 -4.02 14.96 9.73
N ALA A 253 -3.84 13.65 9.77
CA ALA A 253 -2.72 12.98 9.11
C ALA A 253 -2.80 13.12 7.59
N TRP A 254 -3.97 12.98 6.98
CA TRP A 254 -4.17 13.17 5.55
C TRP A 254 -3.87 14.61 5.11
N GLU A 255 -4.39 15.61 5.84
CA GLU A 255 -4.16 17.03 5.53
C GLU A 255 -2.69 17.43 5.66
N ARG A 256 -1.99 16.98 6.71
CA ARG A 256 -0.54 17.20 6.86
C ARG A 256 0.28 16.65 5.69
N ARG A 257 -0.25 15.65 4.99
CA ARG A 257 0.37 15.01 3.82
C ARG A 257 -0.09 15.57 2.49
N GLY A 258 -0.95 16.59 2.51
CA GLY A 258 -1.49 17.20 1.30
C GLY A 258 -2.50 16.31 0.55
N ILE A 259 -3.05 15.28 1.19
CA ILE A 259 -4.16 14.51 0.64
C ILE A 259 -5.41 15.40 0.71
N ALA A 260 -6.06 15.62 -0.44
CA ALA A 260 -7.31 16.36 -0.49
C ALA A 260 -8.41 15.57 0.25
N VAL A 261 -9.16 16.23 1.12
CA VAL A 261 -10.21 15.59 1.94
C VAL A 261 -11.54 16.28 1.75
N ASP A 262 -12.51 15.54 1.24
CA ASP A 262 -13.90 15.96 1.27
C ASP A 262 -14.51 15.64 2.63
N LYS A 263 -15.24 16.61 3.21
CA LYS A 263 -15.76 16.52 4.58
C LYS A 263 -17.27 16.64 4.61
N VAL A 264 -17.92 15.59 5.10
CA VAL A 264 -19.35 15.61 5.41
C VAL A 264 -19.50 15.88 6.91
N HIS A 265 -19.92 17.11 7.25
CA HIS A 265 -20.11 17.55 8.63
C HIS A 265 -21.46 17.11 9.16
N LEU A 266 -21.49 16.21 10.13
CA LEU A 266 -22.73 15.69 10.74
C LEU A 266 -23.53 16.78 11.45
N SER A 267 -22.87 17.76 12.09
CA SER A 267 -23.52 18.91 12.73
C SER A 267 -24.34 19.73 11.74
N ARG A 268 -23.85 19.95 10.53
CA ARG A 268 -24.59 20.70 9.49
C ARG A 268 -25.84 19.96 9.01
N LEU A 269 -25.85 18.65 9.08
CA LEU A 269 -27.01 17.83 8.68
C LEU A 269 -28.05 17.69 9.81
N ARG A 270 -27.70 18.04 11.05
CA ARG A 270 -28.62 18.02 12.21
C ARG A 270 -29.54 19.23 12.30
N THR A 271 -29.29 20.32 11.58
CA THR A 271 -30.02 21.60 11.73
C THR A 271 -31.50 21.58 11.39
N GLY A 272 -32.10 20.39 11.17
CA GLY A 272 -33.54 20.17 11.09
C GLY A 272 -34.18 19.52 12.33
N THR A 273 -33.36 19.05 13.30
CA THR A 273 -33.87 18.38 14.52
C THR A 273 -33.45 19.20 15.75
N VAL A 274 -34.40 19.72 16.48
CA VAL A 274 -34.16 20.47 17.73
C VAL A 274 -33.43 19.55 18.72
N VAL A 275 -32.14 19.78 18.95
CA VAL A 275 -31.40 19.15 20.04
C VAL A 275 -31.31 20.18 21.17
N THR A 276 -31.95 19.88 22.28
CA THR A 276 -31.78 20.60 23.54
C THR A 276 -30.30 20.53 23.95
N ASP A 277 -29.73 21.71 24.18
CA ASP A 277 -28.36 21.89 24.70
C ASP A 277 -28.11 20.96 25.90
N VAL A 278 -27.20 20.01 25.74
CA VAL A 278 -26.62 19.26 26.84
C VAL A 278 -25.15 19.67 26.91
N ALA A 279 -24.79 20.31 28.00
CA ALA A 279 -23.45 20.78 28.32
C ALA A 279 -22.39 19.72 28.02
N ALA A 280 -21.29 20.15 27.40
CA ALA A 280 -20.12 19.34 27.10
C ALA A 280 -19.59 18.64 28.34
N VAL A 281 -19.84 17.35 28.45
CA VAL A 281 -19.13 16.50 29.41
C VAL A 281 -17.80 16.13 28.76
N ALA A 282 -16.72 16.65 29.36
CA ALA A 282 -15.37 16.29 28.97
C ALA A 282 -15.21 14.77 28.94
N ALA A 283 -14.84 14.24 27.78
CA ALA A 283 -14.50 12.83 27.62
C ALA A 283 -13.30 12.52 28.53
N SER A 284 -13.51 11.70 29.54
CA SER A 284 -12.43 11.14 30.36
C SER A 284 -11.52 10.30 29.45
N THR A 285 -10.35 10.80 29.17
CA THR A 285 -9.23 10.06 28.59
C THR A 285 -8.91 8.91 29.55
N PRO A 286 -8.82 7.65 29.09
CA PRO A 286 -8.21 6.62 29.93
C PRO A 286 -6.78 7.09 30.22
N ALA A 287 -6.42 7.12 31.49
CA ALA A 287 -5.08 7.46 31.92
C ALA A 287 -4.07 6.59 31.18
N ALA A 288 -3.03 7.24 30.65
CA ALA A 288 -1.85 6.54 30.16
C ALA A 288 -1.25 5.79 31.36
N ASP A 289 -1.29 4.47 31.31
CA ASP A 289 -0.68 3.62 32.31
C ASP A 289 0.84 3.80 32.29
N ALA A 290 1.39 3.75 33.49
CA ALA A 290 2.75 4.07 33.87
C ALA A 290 3.81 3.44 32.93
N ALA A 291 4.90 4.15 32.72
CA ALA A 291 6.10 3.68 32.03
C ALA A 291 6.53 2.29 32.59
N GLY A 292 6.52 1.26 31.72
CA GLY A 292 6.90 -0.10 32.06
C GLY A 292 5.80 -1.15 31.93
N ALA A 293 4.54 -0.78 31.67
CA ALA A 293 3.47 -1.75 31.43
C ALA A 293 3.60 -2.34 30.00
N ALA A 294 3.38 -3.66 29.90
CA ALA A 294 3.33 -4.40 28.64
C ALA A 294 2.28 -3.77 27.71
N SER A 295 2.67 -3.37 26.51
CA SER A 295 1.80 -2.69 25.55
C SER A 295 1.86 -3.36 24.17
N HIS A 296 0.84 -3.12 23.34
CA HIS A 296 0.92 -3.44 21.91
C HIS A 296 1.16 -2.15 21.15
N GLU A 297 2.25 -2.13 20.38
CA GLU A 297 2.67 -0.97 19.60
C GLU A 297 2.92 -1.36 18.14
N ILE A 298 2.67 -0.43 17.22
CA ILE A 298 3.02 -0.61 15.81
C ILE A 298 4.52 -0.42 15.67
N LYS A 299 5.21 -1.46 15.23
CA LYS A 299 6.66 -1.43 15.00
C LYS A 299 7.00 -1.87 13.58
N ALA A 300 8.09 -1.34 13.05
CA ALA A 300 8.71 -1.84 11.84
C ALA A 300 9.83 -2.82 12.22
N LEU A 301 9.80 -3.98 11.58
CA LEU A 301 10.63 -5.13 11.90
C LEU A 301 11.54 -5.42 10.73
N LEU A 302 12.85 -5.57 10.99
CA LEU A 302 13.86 -5.96 10.04
C LEU A 302 14.44 -7.31 10.47
N PHE A 303 14.42 -8.28 9.56
CA PHE A 303 15.19 -9.51 9.67
C PHE A 303 16.21 -9.55 8.55
N ALA A 304 17.45 -9.88 8.87
CA ALA A 304 18.49 -10.11 7.87
C ALA A 304 19.27 -11.37 8.21
N ASP A 305 19.75 -12.06 7.18
CA ASP A 305 20.49 -13.31 7.27
C ASP A 305 21.71 -13.27 6.36
N ALA A 306 22.85 -13.73 6.88
CA ALA A 306 24.10 -13.77 6.14
C ALA A 306 24.19 -15.04 5.29
N VAL A 307 24.07 -14.87 3.97
CA VAL A 307 24.13 -15.96 3.00
C VAL A 307 25.48 -16.67 3.06
N GLY A 308 25.43 -17.99 3.23
CA GLY A 308 26.62 -18.85 3.26
C GLY A 308 27.29 -18.94 4.63
N TYR A 309 26.74 -18.38 5.69
CA TYR A 309 27.29 -18.48 7.05
C TYR A 309 27.50 -19.92 7.50
N SER A 310 26.55 -20.82 7.27
CA SER A 310 26.66 -22.24 7.63
C SER A 310 27.77 -23.01 6.90
N GLN A 311 28.38 -22.41 5.87
CA GLN A 311 29.49 -22.97 5.10
C GLN A 311 30.86 -22.36 5.50
N LEU A 312 30.85 -21.41 6.44
CA LEU A 312 32.09 -20.81 6.94
C LEU A 312 32.91 -21.85 7.71
N SER A 313 34.21 -21.87 7.47
CA SER A 313 35.16 -22.62 8.26
C SER A 313 35.35 -22.00 9.64
N GLU A 314 35.87 -22.77 10.61
CA GLU A 314 36.09 -22.29 11.98
C GLU A 314 37.01 -21.04 12.04
N ASP A 315 37.97 -20.93 11.15
CA ASP A 315 38.86 -19.76 11.04
C ASP A 315 38.21 -18.55 10.36
N GLN A 316 37.07 -18.74 9.65
CA GLN A 316 36.28 -17.66 9.06
C GLN A 316 35.29 -17.06 10.03
N ILE A 317 34.84 -17.80 11.06
CA ILE A 317 33.86 -17.28 12.05
C ILE A 317 34.39 -16.02 12.77
N PRO A 318 35.65 -15.97 13.28
CA PRO A 318 36.16 -14.73 13.86
C PRO A 318 36.21 -13.56 12.85
N ARG A 319 36.45 -13.84 11.57
CA ARG A 319 36.45 -12.82 10.50
C ARG A 319 35.01 -12.29 10.27
N TYR A 320 34.02 -13.17 10.23
CA TYR A 320 32.65 -12.77 10.18
C TYR A 320 32.28 -11.81 11.32
N VAL A 321 32.63 -12.16 12.56
CA VAL A 321 32.34 -11.34 13.73
C VAL A 321 33.07 -9.99 13.65
N ASN A 322 34.38 -9.99 13.35
CA ASN A 322 35.17 -8.77 13.39
C ASN A 322 34.97 -7.88 12.16
N ALA A 323 34.90 -8.44 10.96
CA ALA A 323 34.72 -7.67 9.75
C ALA A 323 33.26 -7.33 9.48
N PHE A 324 32.38 -8.33 9.40
CA PHE A 324 30.98 -8.08 9.05
C PHE A 324 30.19 -7.45 10.20
N LEU A 325 30.10 -8.09 11.37
CA LEU A 325 29.38 -7.50 12.51
C LEU A 325 30.03 -6.21 12.99
N GLY A 326 31.37 -6.10 12.85
CA GLY A 326 32.09 -4.85 13.09
C GLY A 326 31.67 -3.73 12.14
N ALA A 327 31.48 -4.02 10.87
CA ALA A 327 30.98 -3.06 9.87
C ALA A 327 29.51 -2.65 10.15
N VAL A 328 28.66 -3.61 10.53
CA VAL A 328 27.28 -3.32 10.97
C VAL A 328 27.27 -2.44 12.22
N ALA A 329 28.12 -2.74 13.21
CA ALA A 329 28.26 -1.90 14.39
C ALA A 329 28.76 -0.48 14.06
N ALA A 330 29.60 -0.33 13.06
CA ALA A 330 30.04 0.98 12.55
C ALA A 330 28.89 1.71 11.84
N LEU A 331 28.06 1.01 11.06
CA LEU A 331 26.84 1.54 10.47
C LEU A 331 25.89 2.03 11.56
N ASN A 332 25.62 1.23 12.60
CA ASN A 332 24.74 1.57 13.72
C ASN A 332 25.16 2.86 14.43
N ARG A 333 26.45 3.15 14.52
CA ARG A 333 26.96 4.39 15.12
C ARG A 333 26.80 5.63 14.24
N ARG A 334 26.83 5.49 12.92
CA ARG A 334 26.80 6.63 11.96
C ARG A 334 25.43 6.92 11.38
N THR A 335 24.55 5.91 11.34
CA THR A 335 23.21 6.08 10.77
C THR A 335 22.38 7.08 11.58
N LYS A 336 21.54 7.85 10.90
CA LYS A 336 20.52 8.71 11.49
C LYS A 336 19.21 7.98 11.80
N HIS A 337 19.04 6.77 11.25
CA HIS A 337 17.83 5.97 11.38
C HIS A 337 17.85 5.20 12.69
N ARG A 338 16.93 5.57 13.60
CA ARG A 338 16.93 5.07 14.97
C ARG A 338 16.17 3.75 15.07
N PHE A 339 16.84 2.74 15.62
CA PHE A 339 16.21 1.49 16.06
C PHE A 339 16.07 1.45 17.58
N GLU A 340 15.05 0.74 18.06
CA GLU A 340 14.76 0.57 19.50
C GLU A 340 15.37 -0.71 20.06
N HIS A 341 15.58 -1.71 19.18
CA HIS A 341 16.11 -3.02 19.55
C HIS A 341 16.98 -3.58 18.44
N VAL A 342 18.02 -4.31 18.83
CA VAL A 342 18.87 -5.09 17.96
C VAL A 342 19.30 -6.37 18.66
N GLU A 343 19.17 -7.48 17.96
CA GLU A 343 19.56 -8.81 18.41
C GLU A 343 20.30 -9.55 17.29
N THR A 344 21.33 -10.30 17.62
CA THR A 344 22.07 -11.16 16.70
C THR A 344 22.04 -12.59 17.19
N ALA A 345 21.71 -13.51 16.29
CA ALA A 345 21.68 -14.96 16.57
C ALA A 345 22.34 -15.72 15.43
N GLY A 346 23.62 -16.05 15.59
CA GLY A 346 24.39 -16.70 14.53
C GLY A 346 24.59 -15.78 13.33
N ASP A 347 23.98 -16.14 12.21
CA ASP A 347 23.93 -15.38 10.96
C ASP A 347 22.76 -14.37 10.89
N GLY A 348 21.81 -14.50 11.80
CA GLY A 348 20.61 -13.67 11.85
C GLY A 348 20.80 -12.35 12.56
N LEU A 349 20.18 -11.30 12.02
CA LEU A 349 20.05 -9.97 12.62
C LEU A 349 18.56 -9.62 12.71
N TYR A 350 18.10 -9.35 13.91
CA TYR A 350 16.75 -8.84 14.17
C TYR A 350 16.81 -7.42 14.72
N MET A 351 16.07 -6.51 14.10
CA MET A 351 15.99 -5.11 14.53
C MET A 351 14.56 -4.61 14.54
N VAL A 352 14.27 -3.70 15.48
CA VAL A 352 12.97 -3.06 15.66
C VAL A 352 13.11 -1.56 15.58
N PHE A 353 12.22 -0.94 14.80
CA PHE A 353 12.16 0.50 14.60
C PHE A 353 10.79 1.04 14.99
N ALA A 354 10.75 2.28 15.47
CA ALA A 354 9.51 2.98 15.80
C ALA A 354 8.63 3.22 14.56
N ASN A 355 9.25 3.36 13.37
CA ASN A 355 8.53 3.67 12.14
C ASN A 355 9.13 2.95 10.92
N ALA A 356 8.31 2.79 9.87
CA ALA A 356 8.69 2.09 8.65
C ALA A 356 9.72 2.86 7.80
N ILE A 357 9.77 4.19 7.89
CA ILE A 357 10.69 5.01 7.10
C ILE A 357 12.12 4.79 7.54
N ASP A 358 12.39 4.85 8.85
CA ASP A 358 13.72 4.58 9.40
C ASP A 358 14.17 3.15 9.10
N ALA A 359 13.26 2.17 9.24
CA ALA A 359 13.56 0.77 8.91
C ALA A 359 13.91 0.59 7.42
N ALA A 360 13.17 1.23 6.51
CA ALA A 360 13.42 1.14 5.07
C ALA A 360 14.77 1.75 4.68
N HIS A 361 15.06 2.95 5.14
CA HIS A 361 16.35 3.59 4.86
C HIS A 361 17.52 2.82 5.46
N TYR A 362 17.40 2.36 6.72
CA TYR A 362 18.43 1.53 7.34
C TYR A 362 18.64 0.22 6.57
N ALA A 363 17.58 -0.44 6.13
CA ALA A 363 17.69 -1.66 5.33
C ALA A 363 18.46 -1.43 4.01
N LEU A 364 18.25 -0.28 3.36
CA LEU A 364 18.97 0.11 2.14
C LEU A 364 20.44 0.46 2.45
N GLU A 365 20.73 1.14 3.57
CA GLU A 365 22.12 1.39 4.02
C GLU A 365 22.86 0.07 4.33
N LEU A 366 22.17 -0.88 4.98
CA LEU A 366 22.73 -2.21 5.30
C LEU A 366 22.98 -3.04 4.03
N SER A 367 22.04 -3.01 3.08
CA SER A 367 22.19 -3.65 1.77
C SER A 367 23.35 -3.05 0.97
N ALA A 368 23.48 -1.72 0.98
CA ALA A 368 24.59 -1.02 0.32
C ALA A 368 25.94 -1.33 0.97
N LEU A 369 25.98 -1.45 2.31
CA LEU A 369 27.18 -1.89 3.04
C LEU A 369 27.61 -3.29 2.60
N ALA A 370 26.65 -4.23 2.53
CA ALA A 370 26.94 -5.61 2.12
C ALA A 370 27.44 -5.69 0.67
N ALA A 371 26.83 -4.93 -0.24
CA ALA A 371 27.22 -4.91 -1.66
C ALA A 371 28.51 -4.15 -1.94
N GLY A 372 28.80 -3.10 -1.15
CA GLY A 372 29.95 -2.19 -1.37
C GLY A 372 31.26 -2.63 -0.70
N THR A 373 31.26 -3.70 0.10
CA THR A 373 32.45 -4.15 0.82
C THR A 373 33.10 -5.34 0.11
N ASP A 374 34.42 -5.29 -0.06
CA ASP A 374 35.23 -6.43 -0.54
C ASP A 374 35.41 -7.45 0.61
N TRP A 375 34.46 -8.37 0.69
CA TRP A 375 34.48 -9.42 1.72
C TRP A 375 35.56 -10.44 1.51
N VAL A 376 36.00 -10.64 0.27
CA VAL A 376 37.13 -11.54 -0.04
C VAL A 376 38.44 -11.00 0.56
N ALA A 377 38.67 -9.70 0.42
CA ALA A 377 39.83 -9.05 1.08
C ALA A 377 39.75 -9.12 2.61
N GLN A 378 38.54 -9.28 3.18
CA GLN A 378 38.33 -9.51 4.61
C GLN A 378 38.37 -11.00 5.00
N GLY A 379 38.64 -11.90 4.02
CA GLY A 379 38.75 -13.35 4.24
C GLY A 379 37.42 -14.09 4.37
N LEU A 380 36.34 -13.50 3.89
CA LEU A 380 35.01 -14.12 3.77
C LEU A 380 34.78 -14.65 2.35
N PRO A 381 33.85 -15.59 2.13
CA PRO A 381 33.57 -16.13 0.80
C PRO A 381 33.13 -15.08 -0.22
N PRO A 382 33.41 -15.24 -1.51
CA PRO A 382 32.99 -14.27 -2.55
C PRO A 382 31.48 -14.19 -2.74
N ALA A 383 30.74 -15.21 -2.34
CA ALA A 383 29.28 -15.23 -2.39
C ALA A 383 28.62 -14.62 -1.15
N PHE A 384 29.41 -14.09 -0.19
CA PHE A 384 28.89 -13.49 1.03
C PHE A 384 27.99 -12.29 0.71
N ASN A 385 26.75 -12.33 1.16
CA ASN A 385 25.75 -11.28 0.96
C ASN A 385 24.67 -11.37 2.05
N LEU A 386 23.70 -10.49 2.02
CA LEU A 386 22.56 -10.48 2.93
C LEU A 386 21.24 -10.73 2.20
N ARG A 387 20.31 -11.37 2.89
CA ARG A 387 18.86 -11.31 2.62
C ARG A 387 18.27 -10.39 3.66
N ILE A 388 17.47 -9.41 3.25
CA ILE A 388 16.87 -8.45 4.17
C ILE A 388 15.35 -8.45 3.97
N ALA A 389 14.62 -8.68 5.05
CA ALA A 389 13.16 -8.70 5.08
C ALA A 389 12.60 -7.61 6.00
N LEU A 390 11.55 -6.95 5.54
CA LEU A 390 10.84 -5.90 6.26
C LEU A 390 9.36 -6.24 6.42
N HIS A 391 8.85 -6.06 7.63
CA HIS A 391 7.43 -6.15 7.93
C HIS A 391 7.04 -5.08 8.95
N CYS A 392 5.74 -4.73 9.00
CA CYS A 392 5.23 -3.77 9.97
C CYS A 392 3.91 -4.28 10.55
N GLY A 393 3.70 -4.05 11.84
CA GLY A 393 2.43 -4.36 12.51
C GLY A 393 2.50 -4.24 14.02
N PRO A 394 1.36 -4.42 14.68
CA PRO A 394 1.30 -4.44 16.14
C PRO A 394 2.08 -5.60 16.73
N VAL A 395 2.99 -5.30 17.66
CA VAL A 395 3.76 -6.28 18.42
C VAL A 395 3.60 -6.03 19.92
N PHE A 396 3.72 -7.08 20.69
CA PHE A 396 3.82 -6.97 22.15
C PHE A 396 5.20 -6.41 22.51
N CYS A 397 5.22 -5.33 23.28
CA CYS A 397 6.41 -4.70 23.80
C CYS A 397 6.46 -4.92 25.34
N GLY A 398 7.54 -5.47 25.85
CA GLY A 398 7.69 -5.78 27.26
C GLY A 398 9.12 -6.11 27.63
N GLN A 399 9.31 -6.74 28.80
CA GLN A 399 10.60 -7.30 29.20
C GLN A 399 10.55 -8.82 29.15
N ASP A 400 11.60 -9.42 28.62
CA ASP A 400 11.82 -10.85 28.66
C ASP A 400 12.18 -11.26 30.11
N PRO A 401 11.38 -12.10 30.78
CA PRO A 401 11.63 -12.49 32.16
C PRO A 401 12.89 -13.35 32.32
N ILE A 402 13.42 -13.93 31.25
CA ILE A 402 14.63 -14.77 31.28
C ILE A 402 15.89 -13.91 31.19
N THR A 403 15.90 -12.96 30.24
CA THR A 403 17.10 -12.14 29.97
C THR A 403 17.08 -10.76 30.64
N GLY A 404 15.89 -10.29 31.06
CA GLY A 404 15.69 -8.95 31.60
C GLY A 404 15.81 -7.82 30.54
N THR A 405 15.90 -8.17 29.24
CA THR A 405 16.00 -7.21 28.14
C THR A 405 14.62 -6.91 27.54
N SER A 406 14.52 -5.84 26.76
CA SER A 406 13.29 -5.54 26.01
C SER A 406 13.00 -6.64 25.00
N ILE A 407 11.72 -7.04 24.92
CA ILE A 407 11.24 -8.03 23.93
C ILE A 407 10.15 -7.41 23.07
N TYR A 408 10.21 -7.74 21.76
CA TYR A 408 9.24 -7.34 20.74
C TYR A 408 8.77 -8.58 20.01
N THR A 409 7.57 -9.07 20.32
CA THR A 409 7.13 -10.39 19.84
C THR A 409 5.65 -10.39 19.45
N GLY A 410 5.26 -11.39 18.65
CA GLY A 410 3.89 -11.58 18.22
C GLY A 410 3.77 -12.17 16.80
N PRO A 411 2.56 -12.28 16.26
CA PRO A 411 2.30 -12.82 14.92
C PRO A 411 3.06 -12.05 13.82
N HIS A 412 3.19 -10.72 13.96
CA HIS A 412 3.90 -9.89 12.99
C HIS A 412 5.42 -10.14 12.99
N THR A 413 6.03 -10.41 14.16
CA THR A 413 7.43 -10.82 14.24
C THR A 413 7.65 -12.14 13.51
N SER A 414 6.77 -13.13 13.75
CA SER A 414 6.82 -14.40 13.04
C SER A 414 6.62 -14.26 11.54
N ARG A 415 5.80 -13.30 11.09
CA ARG A 415 5.57 -13.04 9.66
C ARG A 415 6.81 -12.43 9.00
N ALA A 416 7.47 -11.47 9.66
CA ALA A 416 8.72 -10.89 9.21
C ALA A 416 9.82 -11.95 9.01
N ALA A 417 10.00 -12.83 10.00
CA ALA A 417 10.97 -13.94 9.95
C ALA A 417 10.71 -14.99 8.85
N ARG A 418 9.51 -14.98 8.23
CA ARG A 418 9.17 -15.88 7.11
C ARG A 418 9.39 -15.26 5.74
N ILE A 419 9.59 -13.95 5.66
CA ILE A 419 9.90 -13.25 4.42
C ILE A 419 11.40 -13.37 4.11
N GLU A 420 12.26 -13.34 5.14
CA GLU A 420 13.70 -13.39 4.95
C GLU A 420 14.16 -14.61 4.10
N PRO A 421 13.76 -15.87 4.39
CA PRO A 421 14.24 -17.04 3.64
C PRO A 421 13.86 -17.08 2.16
N ILE A 422 12.81 -16.34 1.77
CA ILE A 422 12.35 -16.24 0.37
C ILE A 422 12.89 -15.00 -0.34
N THR A 423 13.66 -14.17 0.36
CA THR A 423 14.31 -12.99 -0.21
C THR A 423 15.58 -13.40 -0.95
N PRO A 424 15.79 -13.01 -2.22
CA PRO A 424 17.04 -13.27 -2.91
C PRO A 424 18.24 -12.56 -2.26
N PRO A 425 19.44 -13.16 -2.29
CA PRO A 425 20.64 -12.51 -1.81
C PRO A 425 20.84 -11.11 -2.43
N GLY A 426 21.23 -10.14 -1.60
CA GLY A 426 21.47 -8.75 -2.02
C GLY A 426 20.19 -7.92 -2.25
N GLN A 427 19.00 -8.47 -1.93
CA GLN A 427 17.75 -7.73 -2.06
C GLN A 427 17.10 -7.41 -0.72
N VAL A 428 16.27 -6.37 -0.72
CA VAL A 428 15.46 -5.96 0.42
C VAL A 428 13.99 -6.18 0.07
N TYR A 429 13.38 -7.23 0.63
CA TYR A 429 11.96 -7.50 0.44
C TYR A 429 11.14 -6.96 1.60
N ALA A 430 10.00 -6.39 1.28
CA ALA A 430 9.02 -5.90 2.25
C ALA A 430 7.65 -6.52 2.00
N SER A 431 6.91 -6.78 3.07
CA SER A 431 5.49 -7.12 2.96
C SER A 431 4.68 -5.95 2.40
N SER A 432 3.52 -6.26 1.79
CA SER A 432 2.56 -5.22 1.39
C SER A 432 2.12 -4.32 2.54
N ALA A 433 2.04 -4.87 3.75
CA ALA A 433 1.73 -4.10 4.96
C ALA A 433 2.84 -3.09 5.29
N PHE A 434 4.12 -3.50 5.19
CA PHE A 434 5.25 -2.57 5.37
C PHE A 434 5.25 -1.49 4.29
N ALA A 435 5.10 -1.88 3.01
CA ALA A 435 5.06 -0.94 1.89
C ALA A 435 3.91 0.08 2.05
N ALA A 436 2.73 -0.38 2.49
CA ALA A 436 1.60 0.49 2.77
C ALA A 436 1.89 1.48 3.91
N VAL A 437 2.40 1.00 5.06
CA VAL A 437 2.74 1.88 6.20
C VAL A 437 3.85 2.87 5.83
N ALA A 438 4.85 2.45 5.07
CA ALA A 438 5.90 3.33 4.56
C ALA A 438 5.33 4.39 3.61
N ALA A 439 4.49 4.01 2.64
CA ALA A 439 3.80 4.94 1.75
C ALA A 439 2.90 5.91 2.53
N ALA A 440 2.12 5.41 3.51
CA ALA A 440 1.35 6.24 4.42
C ALA A 440 2.23 7.17 5.28
N GLY A 441 3.48 6.87 5.51
CA GLY A 441 4.49 7.70 6.19
C GLY A 441 5.19 8.73 5.31
N GLY A 442 5.11 8.65 3.98
CA GLY A 442 5.86 9.48 3.03
C GLY A 442 7.29 8.96 2.83
N ALA A 443 7.41 7.80 2.18
CA ALA A 443 8.69 7.14 1.91
C ALA A 443 9.47 7.83 0.77
N ASP A 444 9.84 9.10 0.96
CA ASP A 444 10.61 9.85 -0.01
C ASP A 444 11.99 9.21 -0.22
N GLY A 445 12.43 9.15 -1.46
CA GLY A 445 13.73 8.58 -1.82
C GLY A 445 13.78 7.04 -1.86
N ILE A 446 12.63 6.35 -1.73
CA ILE A 446 12.51 4.90 -1.78
C ILE A 446 11.56 4.48 -2.90
N ASP A 447 12.05 3.64 -3.82
CA ASP A 447 11.21 2.95 -4.79
C ASP A 447 10.75 1.60 -4.20
N MET A 448 9.43 1.36 -4.19
CA MET A 448 8.82 0.11 -3.75
C MET A 448 8.19 -0.59 -4.95
N ARG A 449 8.85 -1.64 -5.45
CA ARG A 449 8.39 -2.38 -6.63
C ARG A 449 7.69 -3.66 -6.24
N TYR A 450 6.47 -3.82 -6.69
CA TYR A 450 5.72 -5.05 -6.50
C TYR A 450 6.43 -6.23 -7.18
N VAL A 451 6.70 -7.27 -6.40
CA VAL A 451 7.38 -8.50 -6.85
C VAL A 451 6.37 -9.57 -7.26
N GLY A 452 5.29 -9.68 -6.51
CA GLY A 452 4.26 -10.71 -6.68
C GLY A 452 3.66 -11.15 -5.35
N THR A 453 2.68 -12.06 -5.43
CA THR A 453 2.14 -12.77 -4.27
C THR A 453 2.85 -14.11 -4.14
N ILE A 454 3.69 -14.24 -3.12
CA ILE A 454 4.64 -15.34 -2.97
C ILE A 454 4.24 -16.21 -1.77
N PRO A 455 4.30 -17.57 -1.87
CA PRO A 455 4.13 -18.45 -0.74
C PRO A 455 5.20 -18.23 0.32
N LEU A 456 4.77 -18.04 1.58
CA LEU A 456 5.70 -17.91 2.71
C LEU A 456 6.28 -19.26 3.12
N ALA A 457 7.47 -19.23 3.72
CA ALA A 457 8.11 -20.38 4.31
C ALA A 457 7.18 -21.09 5.34
N LYS A 458 7.38 -22.40 5.52
CA LYS A 458 6.63 -23.24 6.48
C LYS A 458 5.11 -23.28 6.25
N ARG A 459 4.63 -23.20 5.00
CA ARG A 459 3.19 -23.23 4.61
C ARG A 459 2.32 -22.19 5.32
N SER A 460 2.85 -20.99 5.52
CA SER A 460 2.19 -19.89 6.27
C SER A 460 1.35 -18.97 5.38
N GLY A 461 0.77 -19.51 4.31
CA GLY A 461 -0.02 -18.74 3.35
C GLY A 461 0.83 -18.03 2.30
N THR A 462 0.21 -17.08 1.61
CA THR A 462 0.85 -16.24 0.59
C THR A 462 0.89 -14.79 1.05
N LEU A 463 1.89 -14.04 0.60
CA LEU A 463 2.01 -12.62 0.91
C LEU A 463 2.43 -11.84 -0.34
N ALA A 464 1.78 -10.69 -0.56
CA ALA A 464 2.22 -9.73 -1.55
C ALA A 464 3.51 -9.04 -1.07
N LEU A 465 4.55 -9.10 -1.89
CA LEU A 465 5.87 -8.59 -1.56
C LEU A 465 6.29 -7.46 -2.49
N TYR A 466 7.12 -6.58 -1.95
CA TYR A 466 7.74 -5.45 -2.65
C TYR A 466 9.26 -5.53 -2.48
N ASN A 467 9.99 -5.22 -3.54
CA ASN A 467 11.43 -4.99 -3.48
C ASN A 467 11.70 -3.50 -3.28
N LEU A 468 12.44 -3.16 -2.23
CA LEU A 468 12.84 -1.79 -1.93
C LEU A 468 14.18 -1.47 -2.59
N GLN A 469 14.25 -0.28 -3.18
CA GLN A 469 15.47 0.25 -3.82
C GLN A 469 15.55 1.76 -3.57
N PRO A 470 16.75 2.38 -3.56
CA PRO A 470 16.87 3.83 -3.60
C PRO A 470 16.17 4.41 -4.83
N ALA A 471 15.43 5.50 -4.66
CA ALA A 471 14.75 6.16 -5.77
C ALA A 471 15.75 6.59 -6.85
N GLY A 472 15.37 6.41 -8.12
CA GLY A 472 16.18 6.81 -9.28
C GLY A 472 17.10 5.74 -9.85
N LEU A 473 17.41 4.64 -9.16
CA LEU A 473 18.16 3.51 -9.74
C LEU A 473 17.37 2.79 -10.84
N ALA A 474 16.05 2.92 -10.83
CA ALA A 474 15.15 2.29 -11.78
C ALA A 474 15.29 2.77 -13.23
N ARG A 475 15.85 3.96 -13.45
CA ARG A 475 15.99 4.54 -14.80
C ARG A 475 17.17 3.96 -15.61
N GLN A 476 18.09 3.22 -14.98
CA GLN A 476 19.27 2.68 -15.65
C GLN A 476 19.17 1.20 -16.07
N ALA A 477 18.17 0.44 -15.60
CA ALA A 477 18.12 -1.02 -15.74
C ALA A 477 17.09 -1.56 -16.75
N VAL A 478 16.48 -0.73 -17.59
CA VAL A 478 15.62 -1.24 -18.70
C VAL A 478 16.50 -1.39 -19.95
N GLY A 479 17.49 -2.25 -19.86
CA GLY A 479 18.03 -2.97 -21.00
C GLY A 479 17.09 -4.15 -21.27
N SER A 480 16.42 -4.16 -22.41
CA SER A 480 15.53 -5.23 -22.85
C SER A 480 16.21 -6.60 -22.72
N PRO A 481 15.54 -7.63 -22.19
CA PRO A 481 16.08 -8.98 -22.30
C PRO A 481 16.19 -9.35 -23.78
N PRO A 482 17.23 -10.10 -24.19
CA PRO A 482 17.36 -10.54 -25.56
C PRO A 482 16.16 -11.42 -25.93
N ILE A 483 15.46 -11.05 -27.00
CA ILE A 483 14.43 -11.89 -27.61
C ILE A 483 15.17 -13.12 -28.13
N SER A 484 15.03 -14.25 -27.44
CA SER A 484 15.46 -15.54 -27.97
C SER A 484 14.50 -15.93 -29.07
N THR A 485 14.90 -15.74 -30.32
CA THR A 485 14.27 -16.38 -31.46
C THR A 485 14.56 -17.86 -31.36
N SER A 486 13.64 -18.65 -30.82
CA SER A 486 13.66 -20.09 -30.97
C SER A 486 13.18 -20.42 -32.39
N ASP A 487 14.13 -20.83 -33.22
CA ASP A 487 13.84 -21.49 -34.51
C ASP A 487 12.95 -22.72 -34.26
N SER A 488 11.71 -22.62 -34.66
CA SER A 488 10.79 -23.76 -34.75
C SER A 488 10.89 -24.37 -36.13
N SER A 489 11.84 -25.28 -36.34
CA SER A 489 11.81 -26.26 -37.43
C SER A 489 12.04 -27.65 -36.85
N SER A 490 10.98 -28.31 -36.44
CA SER A 490 10.93 -29.76 -36.30
C SER A 490 9.57 -30.25 -36.77
N THR A 491 9.54 -30.78 -37.95
CA THR A 491 8.51 -31.62 -38.53
C THR A 491 8.16 -32.82 -37.65
N PRO A 492 6.87 -33.20 -37.52
CA PRO A 492 6.51 -34.39 -36.76
C PRO A 492 6.76 -35.64 -37.62
N SER A 493 7.54 -36.58 -37.10
CA SER A 493 7.65 -37.93 -37.65
C SER A 493 6.49 -38.81 -37.12
N GLU A 494 5.81 -39.48 -38.02
CA GLU A 494 4.77 -40.49 -37.77
C GLU A 494 5.23 -41.63 -36.85
N PRO A 495 4.35 -42.24 -36.05
CA PRO A 495 4.68 -43.45 -35.32
C PRO A 495 4.46 -44.70 -36.19
N ALA A 496 5.52 -45.50 -36.36
CA ALA A 496 5.46 -46.83 -36.96
C ALA A 496 4.69 -47.80 -36.02
N LYS A 497 3.72 -48.51 -36.60
CA LYS A 497 3.12 -49.73 -36.08
C LYS A 497 4.09 -50.90 -36.21
N SER A 498 4.21 -51.71 -35.16
CA SER A 498 4.26 -53.20 -35.19
C SER A 498 4.65 -53.79 -33.85
N ALA A 499 3.92 -54.69 -33.49
CA ALA A 499 3.78 -56.09 -33.11
C ALA A 499 3.97 -56.34 -31.63
#